data_490a361862a0a9b8bf83be4c998a97c0
#
_entry.id   490a361862a0a9b8bf83be4c998a97c0
#
_cell.length_a   1.000
_cell.length_b   1.000
_cell.length_c   1.000
_cell.angle_alpha   90.00
_cell.angle_beta   90.00
_cell.angle_gamma   90.00
#
_symmetry.space_group_name_H-M   'P 1'
#
loop_
_entity.id
_entity.type
_entity.pdbx_description
1 polymer ?
#
loop_
_entity_poly.entity_id
_entity_poly.type
_entity_poly.pdbx_seq_one_letter_code
_entity_poly.pdbx_strand_id
1 'polypeptide(L)' 'MIWCVEDDASIRDIEVYALQSTGFEARGFEDGTSFWEALRTGRPELVV' A
#
# COMPACT_ATOMS: atom_id res chain seq x y z
N MET A 1 -8.00 1.13 5.62
CA MET A 1 -7.00 0.59 4.66
C MET A 1 -5.96 1.66 4.36
N ILE A 2 -4.70 1.30 4.50
CA ILE A 2 -3.56 2.17 4.19
C ILE A 2 -2.88 1.61 2.95
N TRP A 3 -2.59 2.46 1.98
CA TRP A 3 -1.90 2.04 0.76
C TRP A 3 -0.48 2.58 0.75
N CYS A 4 0.47 1.70 0.41
CA CYS A 4 1.88 2.04 0.29
C CYS A 4 2.29 1.92 -1.17
N VAL A 5 2.87 2.97 -1.73
CA VAL A 5 3.40 2.94 -3.09
C VAL A 5 4.91 2.93 -2.99
N GLU A 6 5.52 1.82 -3.39
CA GLU A 6 6.97 1.62 -3.29
C GLU A 6 7.44 0.66 -4.37
N ASP A 7 8.41 1.09 -5.17
CA ASP A 7 8.91 0.28 -6.28
C ASP A 7 9.84 -0.86 -5.85
N ASP A 8 10.46 -0.76 -4.68
CA ASP A 8 11.31 -1.83 -4.15
C ASP A 8 10.44 -2.84 -3.40
N ALA A 9 10.43 -4.08 -3.88
CA ALA A 9 9.60 -5.12 -3.29
C ALA A 9 9.95 -5.41 -1.83
N SER A 10 11.23 -5.40 -1.50
CA SER A 10 11.68 -5.67 -0.12
C SER A 10 11.22 -4.57 0.82
N ILE A 11 11.34 -3.32 0.40
CA ILE A 11 10.91 -2.18 1.21
C ILE A 11 9.38 -2.17 1.32
N ARG A 12 8.68 -2.43 0.23
CA ARG A 12 7.23 -2.50 0.22
C ARG A 12 6.72 -3.55 1.20
N ASP A 13 7.32 -4.74 1.19
CA ASP A 13 6.91 -5.82 2.09
C ASP A 13 7.14 -5.45 3.55
N ILE A 14 8.25 -4.78 3.86
CA ILE A 14 8.53 -4.31 5.21
C ILE A 14 7.50 -3.30 5.67
N GLU A 15 7.15 -2.35 4.81
CA GLU A 15 6.17 -1.32 5.14
C GLU A 15 4.79 -1.93 5.40
N VAL A 16 4.33 -2.82 4.51
CA VAL A 16 3.05 -3.48 4.67
C VAL A 16 3.03 -4.34 5.93
N TYR A 17 4.10 -5.10 6.16
CA TYR A 17 4.20 -5.93 7.34
C TYR A 17 4.15 -5.11 8.63
N ALA A 18 4.87 -3.98 8.67
CA ALA A 18 4.89 -3.13 9.85
C ALA A 18 3.51 -2.56 10.16
N LEU A 19 2.79 -2.13 9.14
CA LEU A 19 1.43 -1.60 9.32
C LEU A 19 0.46 -2.68 9.78
N GLN A 20 0.50 -3.85 9.17
CA GLN A 20 -0.36 -4.96 9.54
C GLN A 20 -0.07 -5.44 10.97
N SER A 21 1.20 -5.44 11.36
CA SER A 21 1.60 -5.85 12.71
C SER A 21 1.08 -4.93 13.80
N THR A 22 0.83 -3.68 13.46
CA THR A 22 0.27 -2.71 14.41
C THR A 22 -1.25 -2.64 14.37
N GLY A 23 -1.89 -3.53 13.62
CA GLY A 23 -3.34 -3.64 13.59
C GLY A 23 -4.04 -2.90 12.47
N PHE A 24 -3.28 -2.29 11.54
CA PHE A 24 -3.87 -1.63 10.38
C PHE A 24 -4.05 -2.60 9.23
N GLU A 25 -5.04 -2.34 8.39
CA GLU A 25 -5.13 -3.00 7.09
C GLU A 25 -4.25 -2.23 6.12
N ALA A 26 -3.39 -2.94 5.39
CA ALA A 26 -2.43 -2.30 4.49
C ALA A 26 -2.32 -3.08 3.19
N ARG A 27 -2.06 -2.36 2.11
CA ARG A 27 -1.85 -2.92 0.78
C ARG A 27 -0.70 -2.17 0.11
N GLY A 28 0.17 -2.91 -0.57
CA GLY A 28 1.31 -2.34 -1.28
C GLY A 28 1.09 -2.32 -2.79
N PHE A 29 1.64 -1.27 -3.44
CA PHE A 29 1.63 -1.13 -4.89
C PHE A 29 3.05 -0.86 -5.36
N GLU A 30 3.44 -1.46 -6.47
CA GLU A 30 4.80 -1.30 -6.98
C GLU A 30 5.03 0.02 -7.71
N ASP A 31 3.98 0.63 -8.21
CA ASP A 31 4.09 1.86 -9.00
C ASP A 31 2.80 2.67 -9.00
N GLY A 32 2.87 3.85 -9.60
CA GLY A 32 1.72 4.75 -9.69
C GLY A 32 0.60 4.24 -10.57
N THR A 33 0.91 3.43 -11.58
CA THR A 33 -0.10 2.88 -12.48
C THR A 33 -1.01 1.92 -11.73
N SER A 34 -0.44 0.98 -10.99
CA SER A 34 -1.20 0.04 -10.16
C SER A 34 -2.05 0.76 -9.13
N PHE A 35 -1.47 1.80 -8.51
CA PHE A 35 -2.15 2.63 -7.55
C PHE A 35 -3.38 3.33 -8.16
N TRP A 36 -3.19 3.95 -9.33
CA TRP A 36 -4.28 4.62 -10.03
C TRP A 36 -5.42 3.67 -10.38
N GLU A 37 -5.07 2.47 -10.87
CA GLU A 37 -6.08 1.48 -11.19
C GLU A 37 -6.86 1.04 -9.97
N ALA A 38 -6.19 0.88 -8.83
CA ALA A 38 -6.84 0.50 -7.60
C ALA A 38 -7.82 1.58 -7.11
N LEU A 39 -7.51 2.86 -7.34
CA LEU A 39 -8.41 3.96 -6.98
C LEU A 39 -9.74 3.92 -7.73
N ARG A 40 -9.83 3.19 -8.83
CA ARG A 40 -11.07 3.05 -9.59
C ARG A 40 -12.08 2.17 -8.89
N THR A 41 -11.63 1.28 -8.02
CA THR A 41 -12.49 0.31 -7.34
C THR A 41 -12.55 0.50 -5.83
N GLY A 42 -11.74 1.39 -5.28
CA GLY A 42 -11.71 1.63 -3.84
C GLY A 42 -10.87 2.85 -3.51
N ARG A 43 -10.89 3.24 -2.26
CA ARG A 43 -10.11 4.38 -1.78
C ARG A 43 -9.51 4.07 -0.43
N PRO A 44 -8.23 4.42 -0.22
CA PRO A 44 -7.60 4.27 1.08
C PRO A 44 -7.96 5.47 1.97
N GLU A 45 -7.74 5.30 3.26
CA GLU A 45 -7.82 6.40 4.23
C GLU A 45 -6.51 7.17 4.27
N LEU A 46 -5.41 6.51 3.89
CA LEU A 46 -4.08 7.09 3.91
C LEU A 46 -3.21 6.44 2.84
N VAL A 47 -2.38 7.25 2.18
CA VAL A 47 -1.37 6.78 1.23
C VAL A 47 0.02 7.13 1.77
N VAL A 48 0.89 6.17 1.76
CA VAL A 48 2.28 6.35 2.19
C VAL A 48 3.23 6.31 1.01
#